data_b8be460829d75bccef5821bbcda7ec52
#
_entry.id   b8be460829d75bccef5821bbcda7ec52
#
_cell.length_a   1.000
_cell.length_b   1.000
_cell.length_c   1.000
_cell.angle_alpha   90.00
_cell.angle_beta   90.00
_cell.angle_gamma   90.00
#
_symmetry.space_group_name_H-M   'P 1'
#
loop_
_entity.id
_entity.type
_entity.pdbx_description
1 polymer ?
#
loop_
_entity_poly.entity_id
_entity_poly.type
_entity_poly.pdbx_seq_one_letter_code
_entity_poly.pdbx_strand_id
1 'polypeptide(L)'
;SAFFANQDSSTKKALDGDEDISFFGKHQAGITTPMQKACYLVVLDLHTTDKKEVIQLFKDWTDYSSKLVDGELVKKDGSNALLPPTDTGETVGLNPYRLSLTFGVSADFLKKLGLESKRPKLFRDLPPFPKEQLQDKYTGGDIVIQACADDEQVAFHAVRNLIRKGRNKITMKWSKSGFAAIGDRKETPRNLFGFKDGTANVTTEKEFDKVVWTDSKDW
;
A
#
# COMPACT_ATOMS: atom_id res chain seq x y z
N SER A 1 15.47 38.74 11.56
CA SER A 1 14.05 38.50 11.18
C SER A 1 13.87 37.68 9.87
N ALA A 2 14.94 37.33 9.17
CA ALA A 2 14.85 36.53 7.93
C ALA A 2 14.96 34.99 8.16
N PHE A 3 15.29 34.56 9.36
CA PHE A 3 15.50 33.12 9.66
C PHE A 3 14.20 32.39 10.06
N PHE A 4 13.16 33.12 10.46
CA PHE A 4 11.88 32.51 10.88
C PHE A 4 10.87 32.35 9.72
N ALA A 5 11.06 33.06 8.61
CA ALA A 5 10.14 32.98 7.48
C ALA A 5 10.33 31.70 6.61
N ASN A 6 11.51 31.07 6.67
CA ASN A 6 11.79 29.86 5.87
C ASN A 6 11.37 28.53 6.55
N GLN A 7 11.07 28.54 7.86
CA GLN A 7 10.56 27.34 8.53
C GLN A 7 9.05 27.16 8.38
N ASP A 8 8.33 28.27 8.14
CA ASP A 8 6.87 28.19 7.98
C ASP A 8 6.43 27.68 6.59
N SER A 9 7.25 27.90 5.56
CA SER A 9 6.91 27.44 4.21
C SER A 9 7.15 25.94 4.00
N SER A 10 8.16 25.36 4.67
CA SER A 10 8.43 23.92 4.60
C SER A 10 7.42 23.09 5.41
N THR A 11 6.96 23.63 6.54
CA THR A 11 5.93 22.97 7.37
C THR A 11 4.53 23.03 6.73
N LYS A 12 4.22 24.12 6.03
CA LYS A 12 2.97 24.22 5.26
C LYS A 12 2.96 23.29 4.05
N LYS A 13 4.08 23.13 3.35
CA LYS A 13 4.22 22.23 2.21
C LYS A 13 3.97 20.77 2.59
N ALA A 14 4.46 20.31 3.74
CA ALA A 14 4.26 18.96 4.25
C ALA A 14 2.79 18.68 4.66
N LEU A 15 2.02 19.70 5.00
CA LEU A 15 0.60 19.59 5.36
C LEU A 15 -0.32 19.55 4.14
N ASP A 16 0.12 20.08 3.00
CA ASP A 16 -0.70 20.20 1.78
C ASP A 16 -0.58 19.01 0.81
N GLY A 17 0.06 17.92 1.22
CA GLY A 17 0.17 16.71 0.39
C GLY A 17 1.14 16.83 -0.80
N ASP A 18 2.03 17.80 -0.76
CA ASP A 18 3.02 18.09 -1.83
C ASP A 18 4.34 17.30 -1.68
N GLU A 19 4.50 16.46 -0.65
CA GLU A 19 5.67 15.62 -0.50
C GLU A 19 5.52 14.35 -1.36
N ASP A 20 6.38 14.19 -2.35
CA ASP A 20 6.48 12.97 -3.11
C ASP A 20 7.06 11.85 -2.22
N ILE A 21 6.37 10.70 -2.20
CA ILE A 21 6.88 9.49 -1.56
C ILE A 21 7.54 8.64 -2.66
N SER A 22 8.84 8.37 -2.52
CA SER A 22 9.52 7.53 -3.51
C SER A 22 8.97 6.10 -3.46
N PHE A 23 8.64 5.55 -4.64
CA PHE A 23 8.25 4.14 -4.75
C PHE A 23 9.44 3.21 -4.56
N PHE A 24 10.61 3.59 -5.06
CA PHE A 24 11.85 2.81 -4.92
C PHE A 24 12.62 3.20 -3.67
N GLY A 25 13.19 2.19 -2.99
CA GLY A 25 13.99 2.40 -1.79
C GLY A 25 14.52 1.09 -1.23
N LYS A 26 15.23 1.15 -0.12
CA LYS A 26 15.70 -0.03 0.63
C LYS A 26 14.51 -0.88 1.11
N HIS A 27 13.44 -0.24 1.51
CA HIS A 27 12.20 -0.85 1.99
C HIS A 27 11.01 -0.25 1.25
N GLN A 28 9.89 -0.97 1.18
CA GLN A 28 8.66 -0.46 0.59
C GLN A 28 8.14 0.73 1.40
N ALA A 29 7.68 1.77 0.70
CA ALA A 29 6.88 2.82 1.31
C ALA A 29 5.55 2.24 1.86
N GLY A 30 4.98 2.90 2.87
CA GLY A 30 3.73 2.51 3.50
C GLY A 30 3.90 1.62 4.75
N ILE A 31 5.12 1.19 5.08
CA ILE A 31 5.40 0.41 6.30
C ILE A 31 5.78 1.33 7.46
N THR A 32 6.81 2.16 7.27
CA THR A 32 7.24 3.17 8.26
C THR A 32 6.98 4.60 7.82
N THR A 33 6.31 4.77 6.69
CA THR A 33 5.90 6.07 6.15
C THR A 33 4.96 6.78 7.13
N PRO A 34 5.11 8.07 7.38
CA PRO A 34 4.15 8.83 8.17
C PRO A 34 2.73 8.68 7.63
N MET A 35 1.77 8.53 8.53
CA MET A 35 0.37 8.22 8.21
C MET A 35 -0.24 9.25 7.24
N GLN A 36 -0.94 8.76 6.23
CA GLN A 36 -1.77 9.53 5.31
C GLN A 36 -3.23 9.53 5.78
N LYS A 37 -4.07 10.41 5.16
CA LYS A 37 -5.47 10.59 5.57
C LYS A 37 -6.36 9.42 5.20
N ALA A 38 -6.09 8.76 4.08
CA ALA A 38 -6.89 7.67 3.55
C ALA A 38 -6.05 6.42 3.29
N CYS A 39 -6.68 5.27 3.44
CA CYS A 39 -6.13 3.97 3.10
C CYS A 39 -7.18 3.17 2.32
N TYR A 40 -6.78 2.54 1.24
CA TYR A 40 -7.57 1.53 0.55
C TYR A 40 -6.76 0.24 0.45
N LEU A 41 -7.22 -0.77 1.18
CA LEU A 41 -6.58 -2.08 1.25
C LEU A 41 -7.40 -3.08 0.46
N VAL A 42 -6.75 -3.87 -0.38
CA VAL A 42 -7.39 -4.94 -1.14
C VAL A 42 -6.62 -6.24 -0.95
N VAL A 43 -7.36 -7.32 -0.81
CA VAL A 43 -6.82 -8.68 -0.80
C VAL A 43 -7.30 -9.40 -2.05
N LEU A 44 -6.36 -10.07 -2.70
CA LEU A 44 -6.52 -10.68 -4.01
C LEU A 44 -6.27 -12.19 -3.94
N ASP A 45 -7.08 -12.94 -4.67
CA ASP A 45 -6.82 -14.35 -4.96
C ASP A 45 -6.04 -14.48 -6.27
N LEU A 46 -4.98 -15.29 -6.26
CA LEU A 46 -4.17 -15.60 -7.43
C LEU A 46 -4.71 -16.87 -8.11
N HIS A 47 -4.95 -16.81 -9.42
CA HIS A 47 -5.49 -17.93 -10.19
C HIS A 47 -4.47 -18.67 -11.03
N THR A 48 -3.27 -18.15 -11.18
CA THR A 48 -2.18 -18.82 -11.88
C THR A 48 -1.19 -19.46 -10.91
N THR A 49 -0.64 -20.61 -11.29
CA THR A 49 0.49 -21.26 -10.62
C THR A 49 1.79 -21.14 -11.42
N ASP A 50 1.73 -20.52 -12.61
CA ASP A 50 2.92 -20.26 -13.42
C ASP A 50 3.73 -19.11 -12.85
N LYS A 51 4.93 -19.44 -12.35
CA LYS A 51 5.88 -18.48 -11.79
C LYS A 51 6.27 -17.37 -12.78
N LYS A 52 6.32 -17.68 -14.08
CA LYS A 52 6.66 -16.68 -15.11
C LYS A 52 5.57 -15.61 -15.23
N GLU A 53 4.31 -16.06 -15.19
CA GLU A 53 3.17 -15.13 -15.21
C GLU A 53 3.13 -14.26 -13.96
N VAL A 54 3.43 -14.83 -12.79
CA VAL A 54 3.49 -14.07 -11.53
C VAL A 54 4.64 -13.07 -11.54
N ILE A 55 5.83 -13.46 -12.00
CA ILE A 55 6.97 -12.54 -12.16
C ILE A 55 6.59 -11.39 -13.10
N GLN A 56 5.93 -11.67 -14.22
CA GLN A 56 5.50 -10.64 -15.16
C GLN A 56 4.46 -9.71 -14.52
N LEU A 57 3.51 -10.26 -13.77
CA LEU A 57 2.52 -9.46 -13.04
C LEU A 57 3.19 -8.48 -12.08
N PHE A 58 4.16 -8.94 -11.26
CA PHE A 58 4.88 -8.06 -10.34
C PHE A 58 5.76 -7.03 -11.04
N LYS A 59 6.37 -7.36 -12.18
CA LYS A 59 7.08 -6.39 -13.01
C LYS A 59 6.14 -5.30 -13.55
N ASP A 60 5.00 -5.71 -14.07
CA ASP A 60 3.97 -4.79 -14.57
C ASP A 60 3.46 -3.88 -13.45
N TRP A 61 3.20 -4.43 -12.26
CA TRP A 61 2.78 -3.65 -11.09
C TRP A 61 3.87 -2.69 -10.60
N THR A 62 5.15 -3.09 -10.65
CA THR A 62 6.26 -2.21 -10.30
C THR A 62 6.34 -1.00 -11.23
N ASP A 63 6.28 -1.22 -12.54
CA ASP A 63 6.26 -0.14 -13.54
C ASP A 63 5.04 0.78 -13.36
N TYR A 64 3.88 0.21 -13.12
CA TYR A 64 2.65 0.95 -12.87
C TYR A 64 2.71 1.78 -11.59
N SER A 65 3.15 1.17 -10.50
CA SER A 65 3.20 1.80 -9.19
C SER A 65 4.15 2.97 -9.15
N SER A 66 5.33 2.86 -9.77
CA SER A 66 6.27 3.97 -9.85
C SER A 66 5.67 5.18 -10.56
N LYS A 67 4.96 4.97 -11.66
CA LYS A 67 4.30 6.04 -12.40
C LYS A 67 3.14 6.66 -11.64
N LEU A 68 2.32 5.84 -10.98
CA LEU A 68 1.20 6.32 -10.17
C LEU A 68 1.67 7.18 -8.99
N VAL A 69 2.73 6.76 -8.31
CA VAL A 69 3.32 7.52 -7.20
C VAL A 69 3.90 8.85 -7.66
N ASP A 70 4.45 8.91 -8.87
CA ASP A 70 4.95 10.13 -9.49
C ASP A 70 3.82 11.01 -10.08
N GLY A 71 2.56 10.58 -9.97
CA GLY A 71 1.41 11.31 -10.52
C GLY A 71 1.27 11.24 -12.04
N GLU A 72 1.96 10.30 -12.68
CA GLU A 72 1.87 10.10 -14.11
C GLU A 72 0.63 9.28 -14.48
N LEU A 73 -0.09 9.71 -15.51
CA LEU A 73 -1.12 8.88 -16.14
C LEU A 73 -0.44 7.73 -16.89
N VAL A 74 -0.84 6.51 -16.62
CA VAL A 74 -0.21 5.32 -17.17
C VAL A 74 -0.66 5.07 -18.61
N LYS A 75 -0.05 5.76 -19.54
CA LYS A 75 -0.25 5.80 -21.00
C LYS A 75 -1.52 6.51 -21.47
N LYS A 76 -1.31 7.45 -22.39
CA LYS A 76 -2.34 7.93 -23.33
C LYS A 76 -2.86 6.74 -24.13
N ASP A 77 -4.16 6.61 -24.20
CA ASP A 77 -4.81 5.55 -24.95
C ASP A 77 -4.29 5.42 -26.37
N GLY A 78 -3.91 4.21 -26.74
CA GLY A 78 -3.83 3.83 -28.14
C GLY A 78 -5.24 3.91 -28.78
N SER A 79 -5.29 4.31 -30.01
CA SER A 79 -6.45 4.69 -30.84
C SER A 79 -7.51 3.62 -31.09
N ASN A 80 -7.72 2.65 -30.23
CA ASN A 80 -8.76 1.64 -30.41
C ASN A 80 -9.93 1.88 -29.44
N ALA A 81 -10.98 2.54 -29.93
CA ALA A 81 -12.19 2.87 -29.18
C ALA A 81 -12.98 1.66 -28.64
N LEU A 82 -12.63 0.44 -29.05
CA LEU A 82 -13.28 -0.80 -28.61
C LEU A 82 -12.60 -1.43 -27.38
N LEU A 83 -11.41 -0.96 -27.00
CA LEU A 83 -10.70 -1.44 -25.81
C LEU A 83 -10.93 -0.50 -24.63
N PRO A 84 -11.13 -1.02 -23.41
CA PRO A 84 -11.20 -0.17 -22.24
C PRO A 84 -9.92 0.65 -22.11
N PRO A 85 -10.02 1.91 -21.62
CA PRO A 85 -8.84 2.77 -21.41
C PRO A 85 -7.78 2.06 -20.54
N THR A 86 -6.52 2.38 -20.78
CA THR A 86 -5.40 1.81 -20.00
C THR A 86 -5.39 2.32 -18.58
N ASP A 87 -5.83 3.56 -18.39
CA ASP A 87 -6.06 4.21 -17.09
C ASP A 87 -7.56 4.49 -16.91
N THR A 88 -8.07 4.35 -15.70
CA THR A 88 -9.50 4.55 -15.39
C THR A 88 -9.89 6.02 -15.28
N GLY A 89 -8.91 6.93 -15.18
CA GLY A 89 -9.10 8.38 -15.29
C GLY A 89 -9.64 9.10 -14.06
N GLU A 90 -9.82 8.40 -12.93
CA GLU A 90 -10.39 9.02 -11.71
C GLU A 90 -9.52 10.13 -11.12
N THR A 91 -8.21 10.13 -11.43
CA THR A 91 -7.24 11.10 -10.89
C THR A 91 -6.75 12.11 -11.91
N VAL A 92 -7.41 12.23 -13.07
CA VAL A 92 -7.06 13.26 -14.05
C VAL A 92 -7.14 14.64 -13.41
N GLY A 93 -6.01 15.36 -13.41
CA GLY A 93 -5.89 16.68 -12.80
C GLY A 93 -5.62 16.71 -11.30
N LEU A 94 -5.49 15.54 -10.65
CA LEU A 94 -5.05 15.43 -9.26
C LEU A 94 -3.53 15.22 -9.20
N ASN A 95 -2.92 15.68 -8.11
CA ASN A 95 -1.53 15.33 -7.78
C ASN A 95 -1.48 13.95 -7.09
N PRO A 96 -0.30 13.36 -6.83
CA PRO A 96 -0.19 12.06 -6.18
C PRO A 96 -0.60 12.04 -4.70
N TYR A 97 -0.80 13.18 -4.05
CA TYR A 97 -1.26 13.31 -2.66
C TYR A 97 -0.52 12.37 -1.69
N ARG A 98 0.80 12.32 -1.78
CA ARG A 98 1.65 11.43 -0.97
C ARG A 98 1.24 9.96 -1.08
N LEU A 99 0.85 9.52 -2.28
CA LEU A 99 0.50 8.12 -2.52
C LEU A 99 1.66 7.19 -2.16
N SER A 100 1.37 6.19 -1.36
CA SER A 100 2.25 5.04 -1.13
C SER A 100 1.54 3.75 -1.50
N LEU A 101 2.28 2.82 -2.08
CA LEU A 101 1.79 1.50 -2.47
C LEU A 101 2.66 0.44 -1.82
N THR A 102 2.05 -0.44 -1.05
CA THR A 102 2.72 -1.53 -0.34
C THR A 102 2.12 -2.86 -0.78
N PHE A 103 2.98 -3.81 -1.13
CA PHE A 103 2.60 -5.14 -1.56
C PHE A 103 3.01 -6.17 -0.54
N GLY A 104 2.13 -7.11 -0.24
CA GLY A 104 2.40 -8.24 0.62
C GLY A 104 1.87 -9.54 0.03
N VAL A 105 2.43 -10.67 0.46
CA VAL A 105 1.98 -12.00 0.07
C VAL A 105 1.75 -12.86 1.31
N SER A 106 0.83 -13.83 1.21
CA SER A 106 0.52 -14.76 2.29
C SER A 106 1.37 -16.04 2.21
N ALA A 107 1.28 -16.87 3.24
CA ALA A 107 1.86 -18.22 3.21
C ALA A 107 1.20 -19.07 2.11
N ASP A 108 -0.10 -18.89 1.86
CA ASP A 108 -0.82 -19.60 0.79
C ASP A 108 -0.33 -19.23 -0.60
N PHE A 109 0.05 -17.98 -0.83
CA PHE A 109 0.71 -17.57 -2.07
C PHE A 109 1.99 -18.39 -2.32
N LEU A 110 2.83 -18.54 -1.30
CA LEU A 110 4.06 -19.33 -1.43
C LEU A 110 3.76 -20.80 -1.70
N LYS A 111 2.77 -21.38 -1.01
CA LYS A 111 2.32 -22.75 -1.20
C LYS A 111 1.79 -22.95 -2.63
N LYS A 112 0.93 -22.07 -3.10
CA LYS A 112 0.33 -22.12 -4.44
C LYS A 112 1.38 -22.14 -5.56
N LEU A 113 2.51 -21.48 -5.34
CA LEU A 113 3.63 -21.42 -6.28
C LEU A 113 4.72 -22.51 -6.04
N GLY A 114 4.50 -23.44 -5.11
CA GLY A 114 5.50 -24.46 -4.76
C GLY A 114 6.76 -23.85 -4.15
N LEU A 115 6.62 -22.78 -3.37
CA LEU A 115 7.71 -22.06 -2.70
C LEU A 115 7.68 -22.22 -1.17
N GLU A 116 7.01 -23.24 -0.65
CA GLU A 116 6.90 -23.46 0.81
C GLU A 116 8.26 -23.61 1.49
N SER A 117 9.23 -24.21 0.81
CA SER A 117 10.61 -24.34 1.32
C SER A 117 11.34 -23.01 1.48
N LYS A 118 10.81 -21.95 0.87
CA LYS A 118 11.33 -20.58 0.97
C LYS A 118 10.57 -19.75 2.00
N ARG A 119 9.55 -20.31 2.64
CA ARG A 119 8.76 -19.61 3.63
C ARG A 119 9.57 -19.38 4.91
N PRO A 120 9.61 -18.14 5.42
CA PRO A 120 10.22 -17.88 6.73
C PRO A 120 9.59 -18.74 7.82
N LYS A 121 10.39 -19.22 8.76
CA LYS A 121 9.94 -20.17 9.80
C LYS A 121 8.75 -19.64 10.61
N LEU A 122 8.73 -18.34 10.91
CA LEU A 122 7.68 -17.70 11.70
C LEU A 122 6.55 -17.11 10.84
N PHE A 123 6.68 -17.14 9.51
CA PHE A 123 5.64 -16.66 8.60
C PHE A 123 4.54 -17.69 8.44
N ARG A 124 3.56 -17.60 9.31
CA ARG A 124 2.40 -18.50 9.39
C ARG A 124 1.16 -17.74 9.81
N ASP A 125 -0.01 -18.32 9.56
CA ASP A 125 -1.26 -17.74 10.04
C ASP A 125 -1.28 -17.66 11.58
N LEU A 126 -1.96 -16.64 12.08
CA LEU A 126 -2.21 -16.50 13.50
C LEU A 126 -3.13 -17.63 13.98
N PRO A 127 -2.95 -18.11 15.22
CA PRO A 127 -3.88 -19.06 15.80
C PRO A 127 -5.25 -18.39 16.04
N PRO A 128 -6.34 -19.15 16.07
CA PRO A 128 -7.64 -18.62 16.45
C PRO A 128 -7.59 -17.99 17.86
N PHE A 129 -8.22 -16.82 18.01
CA PHE A 129 -8.31 -16.15 19.29
C PHE A 129 -9.67 -16.42 19.97
N PRO A 130 -9.73 -16.48 21.31
CA PRO A 130 -10.99 -16.70 22.04
C PRO A 130 -12.04 -15.64 21.68
N LYS A 131 -13.27 -16.07 21.40
CA LYS A 131 -14.42 -15.23 21.04
C LYS A 131 -14.31 -14.51 19.69
N GLU A 132 -13.34 -14.86 18.88
CA GLU A 132 -13.21 -14.35 17.52
C GLU A 132 -14.38 -14.87 16.65
N GLN A 133 -14.92 -14.00 15.80
CA GLN A 133 -16.02 -14.32 14.87
C GLN A 133 -15.63 -13.91 13.46
N LEU A 134 -14.54 -14.47 12.95
CA LEU A 134 -14.07 -14.21 11.59
C LEU A 134 -15.08 -14.73 10.57
N GLN A 135 -15.25 -13.97 9.50
CA GLN A 135 -16.10 -14.35 8.37
C GLN A 135 -15.20 -14.67 7.17
N ASP A 136 -15.38 -15.85 6.58
CA ASP A 136 -14.56 -16.34 5.47
C ASP A 136 -14.45 -15.35 4.30
N LYS A 137 -15.53 -14.60 4.05
CA LYS A 137 -15.52 -13.56 2.99
C LYS A 137 -14.58 -12.40 3.23
N TYR A 138 -14.05 -12.24 4.45
CA TYR A 138 -13.12 -11.18 4.84
C TYR A 138 -11.80 -11.71 5.39
N THR A 139 -11.50 -12.98 5.15
CA THR A 139 -10.27 -13.62 5.63
C THR A 139 -9.53 -14.32 4.49
N GLY A 140 -8.25 -14.58 4.72
CA GLY A 140 -7.39 -15.23 3.73
C GLY A 140 -7.17 -14.40 2.46
N GLY A 141 -6.57 -15.01 1.48
CA GLY A 141 -6.16 -14.43 0.20
C GLY A 141 -4.66 -14.58 -0.03
N ASP A 142 -4.23 -14.35 -1.25
CA ASP A 142 -2.84 -14.60 -1.67
C ASP A 142 -1.96 -13.37 -1.64
N ILE A 143 -2.50 -12.23 -2.09
CA ILE A 143 -1.75 -10.97 -2.26
C ILE A 143 -2.54 -9.85 -1.61
N VAL A 144 -1.86 -8.95 -0.93
CA VAL A 144 -2.43 -7.71 -0.43
C VAL A 144 -1.79 -6.51 -1.12
N ILE A 145 -2.59 -5.52 -1.46
CA ILE A 145 -2.14 -4.19 -1.89
C ILE A 145 -2.73 -3.18 -0.92
N GLN A 146 -1.88 -2.39 -0.29
CA GLN A 146 -2.26 -1.27 0.54
C GLN A 146 -1.89 0.02 -0.19
N ALA A 147 -2.89 0.83 -0.51
CA ALA A 147 -2.70 2.17 -1.04
C ALA A 147 -3.08 3.19 0.03
N CYS A 148 -2.15 4.05 0.40
CA CYS A 148 -2.40 5.16 1.30
C CYS A 148 -2.10 6.47 0.60
N ALA A 149 -2.95 7.48 0.80
CA ALA A 149 -2.79 8.81 0.23
C ALA A 149 -3.48 9.86 1.12
N ASP A 150 -3.21 11.14 0.90
CA ASP A 150 -3.96 12.20 1.57
C ASP A 150 -5.30 12.50 0.86
N ASP A 151 -5.62 11.77 -0.21
CA ASP A 151 -6.89 11.80 -0.93
C ASP A 151 -7.40 10.37 -1.17
N GLU A 152 -8.68 10.12 -0.85
CA GLU A 152 -9.31 8.80 -0.97
C GLU A 152 -9.41 8.34 -2.43
N GLN A 153 -9.68 9.27 -3.35
CA GLN A 153 -9.84 8.96 -4.77
C GLN A 153 -8.52 8.52 -5.39
N VAL A 154 -7.41 9.13 -4.97
CA VAL A 154 -6.07 8.73 -5.41
C VAL A 154 -5.72 7.31 -4.96
N ALA A 155 -5.99 6.97 -3.70
CA ALA A 155 -5.77 5.61 -3.18
C ALA A 155 -6.63 4.56 -3.91
N PHE A 156 -7.92 4.86 -4.11
CA PHE A 156 -8.84 3.99 -4.84
C PHE A 156 -8.43 3.79 -6.30
N HIS A 157 -8.10 4.88 -7.00
CA HIS A 157 -7.64 4.85 -8.40
C HIS A 157 -6.41 3.95 -8.57
N ALA A 158 -5.41 4.09 -7.70
CA ALA A 158 -4.20 3.29 -7.76
C ALA A 158 -4.50 1.78 -7.68
N VAL A 159 -5.29 1.36 -6.69
CA VAL A 159 -5.69 -0.05 -6.54
C VAL A 159 -6.50 -0.54 -7.73
N ARG A 160 -7.46 0.24 -8.20
CA ARG A 160 -8.30 -0.13 -9.34
C ARG A 160 -7.50 -0.39 -10.61
N ASN A 161 -6.51 0.45 -10.91
CA ASN A 161 -5.64 0.25 -12.07
C ASN A 161 -4.71 -0.97 -11.91
N LEU A 162 -4.18 -1.21 -10.72
CA LEU A 162 -3.37 -2.39 -10.45
C LEU A 162 -4.18 -3.69 -10.62
N ILE A 163 -5.43 -3.73 -10.13
CA ILE A 163 -6.33 -4.88 -10.34
C ILE A 163 -6.61 -5.08 -11.81
N ARG A 164 -6.93 -4.01 -12.56
CA ARG A 164 -7.16 -4.11 -14.00
C ARG A 164 -5.97 -4.68 -14.76
N LYS A 165 -4.76 -4.30 -14.38
CA LYS A 165 -3.53 -4.81 -15.00
C LYS A 165 -3.37 -6.32 -14.80
N GLY A 166 -3.80 -6.83 -13.65
CA GLY A 166 -3.73 -8.25 -13.30
C GLY A 166 -4.99 -9.09 -13.59
N ARG A 167 -6.03 -8.51 -14.18
CA ARG A 167 -7.40 -9.09 -14.30
C ARG A 167 -7.52 -10.54 -14.75
N ASN A 168 -6.58 -11.05 -15.53
CA ASN A 168 -6.60 -12.43 -16.02
C ASN A 168 -5.87 -13.40 -15.08
N LYS A 169 -5.22 -12.90 -14.03
CA LYS A 169 -4.36 -13.68 -13.11
C LYS A 169 -4.83 -13.58 -11.67
N ILE A 170 -5.59 -12.52 -11.34
CA ILE A 170 -6.08 -12.25 -9.99
C ILE A 170 -7.55 -11.86 -10.00
N THR A 171 -8.21 -12.08 -8.86
CA THR A 171 -9.52 -11.48 -8.55
C THR A 171 -9.50 -10.88 -7.16
N MET A 172 -10.28 -9.84 -6.96
CA MET A 172 -10.46 -9.26 -5.63
C MET A 172 -11.27 -10.20 -4.77
N LYS A 173 -10.72 -10.58 -3.61
CA LYS A 173 -11.41 -11.35 -2.60
C LYS A 173 -12.22 -10.47 -1.67
N TRP A 174 -11.58 -9.43 -1.12
CA TRP A 174 -12.24 -8.42 -0.31
C TRP A 174 -11.43 -7.12 -0.29
N SER A 175 -12.04 -6.04 0.11
CA SER A 175 -11.40 -4.76 0.29
C SER A 175 -11.92 -4.02 1.51
N LYS A 176 -11.13 -3.09 2.03
CA LYS A 176 -11.49 -2.16 3.10
C LYS A 176 -10.93 -0.79 2.79
N SER A 177 -11.76 0.23 2.97
CA SER A 177 -11.32 1.61 3.06
C SER A 177 -11.16 1.99 4.53
N GLY A 178 -10.20 2.86 4.79
CA GLY A 178 -9.93 3.42 6.10
C GLY A 178 -9.55 4.88 5.97
N PHE A 179 -9.70 5.63 7.05
CA PHE A 179 -9.34 7.03 7.12
C PHE A 179 -8.81 7.37 8.50
N ALA A 180 -8.03 8.45 8.58
CA ALA A 180 -7.56 9.01 9.84
C ALA A 180 -7.66 10.53 9.81
N ALA A 181 -8.10 11.12 10.90
CA ALA A 181 -7.98 12.55 11.11
C ALA A 181 -6.53 12.85 11.50
N ILE A 182 -5.79 13.47 10.58
CA ILE A 182 -4.42 13.91 10.82
C ILE A 182 -4.50 15.36 11.27
N GLY A 183 -4.33 15.58 12.58
CA GLY A 183 -4.14 16.90 13.16
C GLY A 183 -2.69 17.40 12.99
N ASP A 184 -2.16 18.06 14.01
CA ASP A 184 -0.72 18.33 14.07
C ASP A 184 0.03 16.98 14.12
N ARG A 185 0.88 16.72 13.13
CA ARG A 185 1.65 15.47 13.01
C ARG A 185 2.61 15.21 14.18
N LYS A 186 2.82 16.18 15.05
CA LYS A 186 3.59 16.03 16.30
C LYS A 186 2.82 15.34 17.40
N GLU A 187 1.49 15.25 17.27
CA GLU A 187 0.64 14.61 18.26
C GLU A 187 0.18 13.23 17.80
N THR A 188 0.12 12.28 18.73
CA THR A 188 -0.49 10.97 18.48
C THR A 188 -1.99 11.16 18.22
N PRO A 189 -2.51 10.71 17.06
CA PRO A 189 -3.92 10.88 16.74
C PRO A 189 -4.82 10.07 17.68
N ARG A 190 -6.07 10.48 17.79
CA ARG A 190 -7.10 9.70 18.50
C ARG A 190 -7.91 8.89 17.50
N ASN A 191 -8.24 7.65 17.91
CA ASN A 191 -9.17 6.82 17.18
C ASN A 191 -10.63 7.26 17.44
N LEU A 192 -11.60 6.58 16.78
CA LEU A 192 -13.03 6.91 16.91
C LEU A 192 -13.60 6.67 18.32
N PHE A 193 -12.92 5.92 19.18
CA PHE A 193 -13.27 5.76 20.59
C PHE A 193 -12.64 6.82 21.49
N GLY A 194 -11.88 7.77 20.92
CA GLY A 194 -11.24 8.86 21.66
C GLY A 194 -9.90 8.51 22.30
N PHE A 195 -9.40 7.29 22.15
CA PHE A 195 -8.09 6.88 22.66
C PHE A 195 -6.97 7.37 21.74
N LYS A 196 -5.83 7.74 22.32
CA LYS A 196 -4.61 7.97 21.56
C LYS A 196 -4.09 6.66 21.00
N ASP A 197 -3.96 6.59 19.69
CA ASP A 197 -3.60 5.38 18.94
C ASP A 197 -2.11 5.39 18.62
N GLY A 198 -1.41 4.32 18.96
CA GLY A 198 -0.01 4.16 18.59
C GLY A 198 1.01 4.75 19.55
N THR A 199 0.64 5.12 20.78
CA THR A 199 1.57 5.68 21.79
C THR A 199 2.72 4.74 22.16
N ALA A 200 2.54 3.43 22.00
CA ALA A 200 3.56 2.40 22.25
C ALA A 200 4.26 1.93 20.95
N ASN A 201 3.89 2.48 19.79
CA ASN A 201 4.53 2.12 18.54
C ASN A 201 5.93 2.70 18.44
N VAL A 202 6.83 1.97 17.78
CA VAL A 202 8.16 2.46 17.45
C VAL A 202 8.06 3.59 16.40
N THR A 203 8.89 4.62 16.53
CA THR A 203 8.81 5.83 15.72
C THR A 203 10.15 6.31 15.17
N THR A 204 11.27 5.72 15.62
CA THR A 204 12.61 6.11 15.19
C THR A 204 13.24 5.07 14.27
N GLU A 205 14.10 5.50 13.35
CA GLU A 205 14.85 4.61 12.42
C GLU A 205 15.59 3.50 13.18
N LYS A 206 16.21 3.82 14.31
CA LYS A 206 16.93 2.84 15.14
C LYS A 206 15.99 1.76 15.71
N GLU A 207 14.77 2.11 16.04
CA GLU A 207 13.75 1.17 16.51
C GLU A 207 13.19 0.36 15.33
N PHE A 208 12.99 0.98 14.16
CA PHE A 208 12.58 0.27 12.96
C PHE A 208 13.57 -0.81 12.58
N ASP A 209 14.87 -0.48 12.57
CA ASP A 209 15.95 -1.44 12.29
C ASP A 209 15.98 -2.61 13.28
N LYS A 210 15.53 -2.37 14.52
CA LYS A 210 15.55 -3.39 15.56
C LYS A 210 14.34 -4.33 15.55
N VAL A 211 13.14 -3.83 15.20
CA VAL A 211 11.89 -4.58 15.43
C VAL A 211 10.94 -4.65 14.21
N VAL A 212 11.18 -3.84 13.17
CA VAL A 212 10.33 -3.85 11.97
C VAL A 212 11.01 -4.60 10.82
N TRP A 213 12.29 -4.33 10.61
CA TRP A 213 13.04 -4.95 9.53
C TRP A 213 13.71 -6.23 9.99
N THR A 214 13.65 -7.26 9.15
CA THR A 214 14.36 -8.52 9.34
C THR A 214 15.42 -8.70 8.26
N ASP A 215 16.48 -9.43 8.57
CA ASP A 215 17.50 -9.80 7.60
C ASP A 215 17.46 -11.31 7.29
N SER A 216 18.27 -11.76 6.33
CA SER A 216 18.31 -13.18 5.92
C SER A 216 18.74 -14.15 7.01
N LYS A 217 19.24 -13.67 8.15
CA LYS A 217 19.64 -14.51 9.29
C LYS A 217 18.47 -14.88 10.19
N ASP A 218 17.39 -14.10 10.10
CA ASP A 218 16.18 -14.28 10.91
C ASP A 218 15.15 -15.19 10.23
N TRP A 219 15.49 -15.75 9.08
CA TRP A 219 14.59 -16.52 8.21
C TRP A 219 14.77 -18.03 8.34
#